data_d0983f48bba56d7009e9cf3eb1e6b114
#
_entry.id   d0983f48bba56d7009e9cf3eb1e6b114
#
_cell.length_a   1.000
_cell.length_b   1.000
_cell.length_c   1.000
_cell.angle_alpha   90.00
_cell.angle_beta   90.00
_cell.angle_gamma   90.00
#
_symmetry.space_group_name_H-M   'P 1'
#
loop_
_entity.id
_entity.type
_entity.pdbx_description
1 polymer ?
#
loop_
_entity_poly.entity_id
_entity_poly.type
_entity_poly.pdbx_seq_one_letter_code
_entity_poly.pdbx_strand_id
1 'polypeptide(L)'
;DNWHGDILLSKSDIDAITAGVSQSVKDDIDFACKQVYDFAKAQRDSVVEFSTNNNGVKAGQRLLPVNVAGCYVPTGRYAHIASAYMSIATAKAAGVPCIIASSTPYQGKSVHPYVLYAMQTAGADHIMTLGGVQAIASMAYGLFTGKKADIIVGPGNKFVAEAKRTLFGKVGIDVFAGPSEVAVIADETADAEVVAIDLVGQLEHGHESPGWLFTTSKQLAQK
;
A
#
# COMPACT_ATOMS: atom_id res chain seq x y z
N ASP A 1 0.49 -22.05 -0.44
CA ASP A 1 1.43 -21.52 0.55
C ASP A 1 1.36 -22.37 1.82
N ASN A 2 2.51 -22.87 2.25
CA ASN A 2 2.60 -23.83 3.36
C ASN A 2 2.69 -23.12 4.75
N TRP A 3 1.93 -22.03 4.94
CA TRP A 3 1.82 -21.40 6.25
C TRP A 3 0.80 -22.14 7.12
N HIS A 4 1.21 -22.58 8.30
CA HIS A 4 0.38 -23.33 9.26
C HIS A 4 0.23 -22.61 10.61
N GLY A 5 0.72 -21.37 10.73
CA GLY A 5 0.56 -20.53 11.93
C GLY A 5 -0.73 -19.74 11.95
N ASP A 6 -0.91 -18.95 12.99
CA ASP A 6 -2.08 -18.08 13.14
C ASP A 6 -2.14 -17.02 12.05
N ILE A 7 -3.34 -16.77 11.54
CA ILE A 7 -3.57 -15.72 10.53
C ILE A 7 -3.43 -14.33 11.17
N LEU A 8 -4.01 -14.12 12.34
CA LEU A 8 -3.87 -12.88 13.08
C LEU A 8 -2.64 -12.99 14.00
N LEU A 9 -1.63 -12.16 13.72
CA LEU A 9 -0.40 -12.17 14.50
C LEU A 9 -0.59 -11.53 15.86
N SER A 10 -0.08 -12.22 16.90
CA SER A 10 0.01 -11.65 18.24
C SER A 10 1.16 -10.64 18.31
N LYS A 11 1.12 -9.77 19.32
CA LYS A 11 2.24 -8.84 19.57
C LYS A 11 3.56 -9.58 19.81
N SER A 12 3.53 -10.70 20.55
CA SER A 12 4.72 -11.51 20.79
C SER A 12 5.31 -12.09 19.51
N ASP A 13 4.47 -12.51 18.54
CA ASP A 13 4.95 -13.02 17.26
C ASP A 13 5.58 -11.92 16.43
N ILE A 14 4.94 -10.74 16.40
CA ILE A 14 5.47 -9.56 15.70
C ILE A 14 6.84 -9.18 16.27
N ASP A 15 6.96 -9.07 17.60
CA ASP A 15 8.19 -8.69 18.28
C ASP A 15 9.31 -9.74 18.04
N ALA A 16 8.97 -11.02 18.07
CA ALA A 16 9.92 -12.09 17.80
C ALA A 16 10.44 -12.09 16.36
N ILE A 17 9.55 -11.87 15.38
CA ILE A 17 9.93 -11.86 13.97
C ILE A 17 10.76 -10.60 13.63
N THR A 18 10.40 -9.44 14.19
CA THR A 18 11.06 -8.18 13.91
C THR A 18 12.36 -7.98 14.69
N ALA A 19 12.62 -8.78 15.72
CA ALA A 19 13.87 -8.75 16.49
C ALA A 19 15.11 -8.99 15.63
N GLY A 20 15.00 -9.77 14.55
CA GLY A 20 16.09 -10.04 13.62
C GLY A 20 16.37 -8.94 12.59
N VAL A 21 15.58 -7.87 12.55
CA VAL A 21 15.79 -6.73 11.64
C VAL A 21 16.94 -5.88 12.17
N SER A 22 17.94 -5.62 11.32
CA SER A 22 19.09 -4.79 11.71
C SER A 22 18.68 -3.35 12.03
N GLN A 23 19.43 -2.70 12.91
CA GLN A 23 19.12 -1.32 13.31
C GLN A 23 19.16 -0.36 12.12
N SER A 24 20.11 -0.49 11.21
CA SER A 24 20.19 0.35 10.02
C SER A 24 18.91 0.27 9.16
N VAL A 25 18.39 -0.94 8.94
CA VAL A 25 17.13 -1.12 8.18
C VAL A 25 15.94 -0.53 8.94
N LYS A 26 15.92 -0.64 10.26
CA LYS A 26 14.88 -0.01 11.10
C LYS A 26 14.93 1.51 10.95
N ASP A 27 16.11 2.11 11.04
CA ASP A 27 16.31 3.55 10.91
C ASP A 27 15.83 4.07 9.54
N ASP A 28 16.13 3.33 8.46
CA ASP A 28 15.68 3.67 7.10
C ASP A 28 14.14 3.59 6.97
N ILE A 29 13.53 2.54 7.52
CA ILE A 29 12.06 2.37 7.52
C ILE A 29 11.39 3.46 8.36
N ASP A 30 11.90 3.74 9.54
CA ASP A 30 11.36 4.77 10.44
C ASP A 30 11.43 6.15 9.79
N PHE A 31 12.57 6.47 9.14
CA PHE A 31 12.73 7.70 8.38
C PHE A 31 11.69 7.81 7.25
N ALA A 32 11.58 6.78 6.40
CA ALA A 32 10.65 6.77 5.27
C ALA A 32 9.19 6.86 5.75
N CYS A 33 8.84 6.10 6.78
CA CYS A 33 7.51 6.12 7.39
C CYS A 33 7.14 7.51 7.90
N LYS A 34 8.09 8.18 8.58
CA LYS A 34 7.89 9.55 9.07
C LYS A 34 7.66 10.55 7.93
N GLN A 35 8.43 10.46 6.82
CA GLN A 35 8.23 11.34 5.67
C GLN A 35 6.83 11.21 5.08
N VAL A 36 6.35 9.97 4.92
CA VAL A 36 5.00 9.71 4.41
C VAL A 36 3.93 10.21 5.36
N TYR A 37 4.08 9.94 6.66
CA TYR A 37 3.14 10.42 7.68
C TYR A 37 3.04 11.94 7.70
N ASP A 38 4.18 12.64 7.75
CA ASP A 38 4.23 14.11 7.83
C ASP A 38 3.59 14.74 6.57
N PHE A 39 3.85 14.18 5.39
CA PHE A 39 3.24 14.66 4.15
C PHE A 39 1.72 14.40 4.12
N ALA A 40 1.29 13.20 4.48
CA ALA A 40 -0.14 12.86 4.55
C ALA A 40 -0.87 13.72 5.58
N LYS A 41 -0.22 14.01 6.71
CA LYS A 41 -0.76 14.91 7.72
C LYS A 41 -0.93 16.33 7.20
N ALA A 42 0.08 16.85 6.48
CA ALA A 42 0.00 18.16 5.84
C ALA A 42 -1.12 18.22 4.78
N GLN A 43 -1.28 17.18 3.97
CA GLN A 43 -2.40 17.08 3.02
C GLN A 43 -3.76 17.11 3.74
N ARG A 44 -3.92 16.32 4.79
CA ARG A 44 -5.16 16.30 5.57
C ARG A 44 -5.44 17.66 6.18
N ASP A 45 -4.46 18.34 6.74
CA ASP A 45 -4.59 19.65 7.39
C ASP A 45 -4.82 20.80 6.38
N SER A 46 -4.51 20.61 5.11
CA SER A 46 -4.79 21.57 4.05
C SER A 46 -6.29 21.68 3.70
N VAL A 47 -7.08 20.68 4.05
CA VAL A 47 -8.53 20.70 3.86
C VAL A 47 -9.18 21.32 5.06
N VAL A 48 -9.80 22.50 4.88
CA VAL A 48 -10.43 23.29 5.94
C VAL A 48 -11.92 22.97 6.00
N GLU A 49 -12.41 22.65 7.19
CA GLU A 49 -13.85 22.58 7.44
C GLU A 49 -14.43 23.99 7.45
N PHE A 50 -15.57 24.17 6.78
CA PHE A 50 -16.27 25.46 6.77
C PHE A 50 -17.79 25.27 6.77
N SER A 51 -18.49 26.34 7.18
CA SER A 51 -19.93 26.47 7.03
C SER A 51 -20.26 27.86 6.50
N THR A 52 -21.13 27.93 5.52
CA THR A 52 -21.68 29.16 4.97
C THR A 52 -23.15 29.30 5.36
N ASN A 53 -23.66 30.54 5.42
CA ASN A 53 -25.08 30.80 5.57
C ASN A 53 -25.50 31.75 4.43
N ASN A 54 -26.32 31.27 3.53
CA ASN A 54 -26.83 32.06 2.42
C ASN A 54 -28.37 32.00 2.42
N ASN A 55 -29.02 33.15 2.71
CA ASN A 55 -30.47 33.29 2.75
C ASN A 55 -31.19 32.29 3.70
N GLY A 56 -30.55 31.97 4.84
CA GLY A 56 -31.11 31.03 5.82
C GLY A 56 -30.74 29.56 5.56
N VAL A 57 -30.12 29.25 4.45
CA VAL A 57 -29.60 27.89 4.15
C VAL A 57 -28.15 27.78 4.64
N LYS A 58 -27.90 26.82 5.51
CA LYS A 58 -26.52 26.46 5.92
C LYS A 58 -25.97 25.34 5.07
N ALA A 59 -24.82 25.57 4.47
CA ALA A 59 -24.05 24.57 3.75
C ALA A 59 -22.60 24.56 4.23
N GLY A 60 -21.92 23.42 4.15
CA GLY A 60 -20.55 23.33 4.60
C GLY A 60 -19.93 21.96 4.27
N GLN A 61 -18.66 21.79 4.64
CA GLN A 61 -17.97 20.52 4.54
C GLN A 61 -17.34 20.16 5.89
N ARG A 62 -17.28 18.85 6.16
CA ARG A 62 -16.59 18.26 7.30
C ARG A 62 -15.73 17.10 6.85
N LEU A 63 -14.61 16.92 7.52
CA LEU A 63 -13.76 15.74 7.36
C LEU A 63 -14.16 14.69 8.39
N LEU A 64 -14.62 13.54 7.94
CA LEU A 64 -15.00 12.42 8.80
C LEU A 64 -14.09 11.23 8.44
N PRO A 65 -13.21 10.78 9.36
CA PRO A 65 -12.44 9.58 9.12
C PRO A 65 -13.37 8.37 9.06
N VAL A 66 -12.99 7.37 8.26
CA VAL A 66 -13.60 6.04 8.34
C VAL A 66 -13.24 5.37 9.66
N ASN A 67 -14.03 4.40 10.13
CA ASN A 67 -13.74 3.74 11.40
C ASN A 67 -12.65 2.66 11.26
N VAL A 68 -12.62 1.95 10.14
CA VAL A 68 -11.68 0.84 9.90
C VAL A 68 -11.12 0.94 8.49
N ALA A 69 -9.80 1.02 8.37
CA ALA A 69 -9.08 0.88 7.11
C ALA A 69 -8.42 -0.50 7.00
N GLY A 70 -8.64 -1.18 5.88
CA GLY A 70 -7.92 -2.38 5.50
C GLY A 70 -6.77 -2.05 4.55
N CYS A 71 -5.54 -2.31 4.94
CA CYS A 71 -4.34 -2.03 4.17
C CYS A 71 -3.76 -3.34 3.62
N TYR A 72 -3.91 -3.58 2.32
CA TYR A 72 -3.30 -4.72 1.66
C TYR A 72 -1.87 -4.39 1.25
N VAL A 73 -0.92 -5.18 1.73
CA VAL A 73 0.51 -5.02 1.42
C VAL A 73 0.96 -6.23 0.61
N PRO A 74 1.24 -6.06 -0.68
CA PRO A 74 1.67 -7.17 -1.51
C PRO A 74 3.05 -7.64 -1.06
N THR A 75 3.26 -8.94 -1.09
CA THR A 75 4.55 -9.60 -1.10
C THR A 75 4.51 -10.64 -2.20
N GLY A 76 5.58 -10.81 -2.90
CA GLY A 76 5.68 -11.77 -3.98
C GLY A 76 7.14 -12.11 -4.17
N ARG A 77 7.71 -11.65 -5.27
CA ARG A 77 9.15 -11.80 -5.51
C ARG A 77 9.99 -10.93 -4.59
N TYR A 78 9.46 -9.81 -4.14
CA TYR A 78 10.15 -8.79 -3.34
C TYR A 78 9.35 -8.40 -2.10
N ALA A 79 10.05 -7.90 -1.09
CA ALA A 79 9.45 -7.31 0.09
C ALA A 79 9.01 -5.86 -0.22
N HIS A 80 7.71 -5.64 -0.43
CA HIS A 80 7.15 -4.32 -0.73
C HIS A 80 7.01 -3.47 0.55
N ILE A 81 8.15 -3.09 1.16
CA ILE A 81 8.20 -2.33 2.41
C ILE A 81 7.47 -0.99 2.27
N ALA A 82 7.67 -0.30 1.14
CA ALA A 82 7.04 0.98 0.86
C ALA A 82 5.50 0.90 0.88
N SER A 83 4.90 -0.16 0.34
CA SER A 83 3.45 -0.34 0.36
C SER A 83 2.87 -0.40 1.77
N ALA A 84 3.64 -0.90 2.74
CA ALA A 84 3.22 -0.97 4.14
C ALA A 84 3.06 0.44 4.72
N TYR A 85 4.11 1.24 4.75
CA TYR A 85 4.03 2.56 5.37
C TYR A 85 3.24 3.57 4.52
N MET A 86 3.23 3.46 3.19
CA MET A 86 2.43 4.36 2.35
C MET A 86 0.91 4.21 2.57
N SER A 87 0.42 3.01 2.81
CA SER A 87 -1.00 2.79 3.10
C SER A 87 -1.34 3.05 4.57
N ILE A 88 -0.57 2.49 5.49
CA ILE A 88 -0.88 2.50 6.92
C ILE A 88 -0.62 3.87 7.54
N ALA A 89 0.53 4.50 7.27
CA ALA A 89 0.84 5.83 7.81
C ALA A 89 -0.11 6.91 7.28
N THR A 90 -0.55 6.78 6.02
CA THR A 90 -1.57 7.67 5.44
C THR A 90 -2.93 7.50 6.14
N ALA A 91 -3.36 6.27 6.39
CA ALA A 91 -4.58 6.01 7.15
C ALA A 91 -4.48 6.56 8.58
N LYS A 92 -3.32 6.42 9.22
CA LYS A 92 -3.05 6.98 10.56
C LYS A 92 -3.10 8.50 10.57
N ALA A 93 -2.48 9.16 9.59
CA ALA A 93 -2.51 10.61 9.43
C ALA A 93 -3.93 11.14 9.15
N ALA A 94 -4.76 10.36 8.45
CA ALA A 94 -6.18 10.66 8.23
C ALA A 94 -7.04 10.54 9.50
N GLY A 95 -6.49 10.02 10.60
CA GLY A 95 -7.20 9.87 11.88
C GLY A 95 -8.08 8.62 11.97
N VAL A 96 -7.81 7.59 11.15
CA VAL A 96 -8.53 6.31 11.20
C VAL A 96 -8.23 5.60 12.51
N PRO A 97 -9.25 5.27 13.32
CA PRO A 97 -9.03 4.71 14.67
C PRO A 97 -8.62 3.23 14.68
N CYS A 98 -8.89 2.49 13.61
CA CYS A 98 -8.51 1.08 13.51
C CYS A 98 -7.96 0.76 12.12
N ILE A 99 -6.75 0.22 12.07
CA ILE A 99 -6.06 -0.11 10.82
C ILE A 99 -5.70 -1.59 10.83
N ILE A 100 -6.25 -2.33 9.86
CA ILE A 100 -5.99 -3.75 9.64
C ILE A 100 -5.02 -3.86 8.46
N ALA A 101 -3.83 -4.39 8.69
CA ALA A 101 -2.87 -4.68 7.63
C ALA A 101 -2.86 -6.17 7.30
N SER A 102 -2.66 -6.51 6.04
CA SER A 102 -2.56 -7.91 5.60
C SER A 102 -1.49 -8.08 4.55
N SER A 103 -0.68 -9.11 4.69
CA SER A 103 0.34 -9.49 3.71
C SER A 103 0.48 -11.00 3.59
N THR A 104 0.86 -11.44 2.41
CA THR A 104 1.05 -12.87 2.12
C THR A 104 2.20 -13.45 2.97
N PRO A 105 2.09 -14.72 3.43
CA PRO A 105 3.22 -15.46 3.97
C PRO A 105 4.43 -15.43 3.02
N TYR A 106 5.61 -15.23 3.56
CA TYR A 106 6.85 -15.16 2.80
C TYR A 106 7.68 -16.44 2.98
N GLN A 107 7.95 -17.15 1.89
CA GLN A 107 8.74 -18.39 1.89
C GLN A 107 8.26 -19.46 2.89
N GLY A 108 6.95 -19.65 3.00
CA GLY A 108 6.36 -20.62 3.93
C GLY A 108 6.45 -20.23 5.41
N LYS A 109 6.91 -19.02 5.71
CA LYS A 109 6.97 -18.42 7.07
C LYS A 109 5.90 -17.32 7.17
N SER A 110 5.90 -16.60 8.27
CA SER A 110 5.03 -15.44 8.47
C SER A 110 5.33 -14.29 7.46
N VAL A 111 4.76 -13.13 7.67
CA VAL A 111 5.06 -11.93 6.89
C VAL A 111 6.56 -11.65 6.86
N HIS A 112 7.08 -11.15 5.74
CA HIS A 112 8.50 -10.77 5.63
C HIS A 112 8.91 -9.81 6.76
N PRO A 113 10.02 -10.03 7.49
CA PRO A 113 10.35 -9.27 8.70
C PRO A 113 10.39 -7.75 8.50
N TYR A 114 10.92 -7.28 7.37
CA TYR A 114 11.01 -5.85 7.07
C TYR A 114 9.63 -5.24 6.80
N VAL A 115 8.77 -5.97 6.09
CA VAL A 115 7.38 -5.54 5.84
C VAL A 115 6.60 -5.51 7.15
N LEU A 116 6.79 -6.52 7.99
CA LEU A 116 6.14 -6.60 9.30
C LEU A 116 6.56 -5.45 10.22
N TYR A 117 7.87 -5.14 10.26
CA TYR A 117 8.39 -3.99 10.98
C TYR A 117 7.78 -2.67 10.47
N ALA A 118 7.72 -2.49 9.15
CA ALA A 118 7.10 -1.30 8.56
C ALA A 118 5.61 -1.18 8.90
N MET A 119 4.85 -2.30 8.88
CA MET A 119 3.45 -2.31 9.29
C MET A 119 3.27 -1.89 10.76
N GLN A 120 4.11 -2.42 11.65
CA GLN A 120 4.10 -2.10 13.07
C GLN A 120 4.44 -0.63 13.30
N THR A 121 5.55 -0.15 12.75
CA THR A 121 6.03 1.24 12.87
C THR A 121 5.02 2.25 12.32
N ALA A 122 4.39 1.94 11.18
CA ALA A 122 3.35 2.79 10.58
C ALA A 122 2.05 2.84 11.40
N GLY A 123 1.85 1.93 12.35
CA GLY A 123 0.76 1.96 13.31
C GLY A 123 -0.44 1.09 12.94
N ALA A 124 -0.22 -0.08 12.33
CA ALA A 124 -1.27 -1.09 12.18
C ALA A 124 -1.71 -1.64 13.54
N ASP A 125 -3.02 -1.68 13.77
CA ASP A 125 -3.61 -2.22 15.00
C ASP A 125 -3.75 -3.75 14.96
N HIS A 126 -4.01 -4.29 13.77
CA HIS A 126 -4.11 -5.73 13.50
C HIS A 126 -3.28 -6.08 12.28
N ILE A 127 -2.51 -7.14 12.36
CA ILE A 127 -1.70 -7.63 11.23
C ILE A 127 -2.06 -9.09 10.96
N MET A 128 -2.46 -9.36 9.70
CA MET A 128 -2.82 -10.70 9.25
C MET A 128 -1.77 -11.25 8.28
N THR A 129 -1.39 -12.49 8.48
CA THR A 129 -0.58 -13.28 7.55
C THR A 129 -1.50 -13.96 6.54
N LEU A 130 -2.03 -13.17 5.61
CA LEU A 130 -2.97 -13.63 4.61
C LEU A 130 -2.82 -12.78 3.34
N GLY A 131 -2.89 -13.41 2.17
CA GLY A 131 -2.73 -12.73 0.89
C GLY A 131 -3.89 -12.93 -0.07
N GLY A 132 -3.78 -12.28 -1.22
CA GLY A 132 -4.70 -12.48 -2.34
C GLY A 132 -6.15 -12.09 -2.04
N VAL A 133 -7.05 -12.76 -2.74
CA VAL A 133 -8.51 -12.57 -2.61
C VAL A 133 -8.99 -12.82 -1.18
N GLN A 134 -8.39 -13.79 -0.49
CA GLN A 134 -8.75 -14.15 0.87
C GLN A 134 -8.51 -13.01 1.86
N ALA A 135 -7.41 -12.27 1.70
CA ALA A 135 -7.12 -11.09 2.53
C ALA A 135 -8.17 -10.00 2.33
N ILE A 136 -8.48 -9.69 1.06
CA ILE A 136 -9.49 -8.68 0.71
C ILE A 136 -10.86 -9.06 1.28
N ALA A 137 -11.29 -10.31 1.08
CA ALA A 137 -12.54 -10.81 1.64
C ALA A 137 -12.54 -10.78 3.17
N SER A 138 -11.44 -11.18 3.81
CA SER A 138 -11.32 -11.20 5.27
C SER A 138 -11.47 -9.80 5.87
N MET A 139 -10.83 -8.78 5.29
CA MET A 139 -10.99 -7.39 5.71
C MET A 139 -12.41 -6.88 5.49
N ALA A 140 -13.00 -7.15 4.32
CA ALA A 140 -14.35 -6.68 3.98
C ALA A 140 -15.45 -7.29 4.87
N TYR A 141 -15.28 -8.52 5.32
CA TYR A 141 -16.25 -9.23 6.15
C TYR A 141 -15.91 -9.26 7.63
N GLY A 142 -14.73 -8.78 8.02
CA GLY A 142 -14.27 -8.75 9.41
C GLY A 142 -13.89 -10.12 9.96
N LEU A 143 -13.41 -11.01 9.08
CA LEU A 143 -12.93 -12.32 9.52
C LEU A 143 -11.61 -12.15 10.27
N PHE A 144 -11.40 -13.00 11.28
CA PHE A 144 -10.24 -13.04 12.18
C PHE A 144 -10.11 -11.83 13.12
N THR A 145 -10.41 -10.60 12.70
CA THR A 145 -10.29 -9.40 13.52
C THR A 145 -11.59 -9.00 14.21
N GLY A 146 -12.72 -9.54 13.79
CA GLY A 146 -14.05 -9.12 14.24
C GLY A 146 -14.47 -7.71 13.77
N LYS A 147 -13.64 -7.04 12.96
CA LYS A 147 -13.86 -5.67 12.46
C LYS A 147 -13.90 -5.65 10.94
N LYS A 148 -14.98 -5.11 10.39
CA LYS A 148 -15.15 -4.93 8.94
C LYS A 148 -14.48 -3.63 8.52
N ALA A 149 -13.67 -3.68 7.46
CA ALA A 149 -13.12 -2.48 6.87
C ALA A 149 -14.21 -1.64 6.19
N ASP A 150 -14.16 -0.33 6.38
CA ASP A 150 -14.99 0.64 5.65
C ASP A 150 -14.36 0.95 4.29
N ILE A 151 -13.02 0.93 4.21
CA ILE A 151 -12.25 1.10 3.00
C ILE A 151 -11.10 0.08 2.95
N ILE A 152 -10.80 -0.45 1.76
CA ILE A 152 -9.63 -1.30 1.52
C ILE A 152 -8.72 -0.62 0.52
N VAL A 153 -7.47 -0.41 0.93
CA VAL A 153 -6.43 0.26 0.14
C VAL A 153 -5.23 -0.65 -0.08
N GLY A 154 -4.44 -0.32 -1.06
CA GLY A 154 -3.19 -1.00 -1.39
C GLY A 154 -3.21 -1.65 -2.76
N PRO A 155 -2.05 -1.69 -3.44
CA PRO A 155 -1.88 -2.32 -4.74
C PRO A 155 -1.88 -3.85 -4.61
N GLY A 156 -2.08 -4.52 -5.73
CA GLY A 156 -2.01 -5.98 -5.79
C GLY A 156 -2.06 -6.51 -7.22
N ASN A 157 -1.98 -7.83 -7.36
CA ASN A 157 -2.12 -8.47 -8.65
C ASN A 157 -3.57 -8.37 -9.17
N LYS A 158 -3.81 -8.83 -10.40
CA LYS A 158 -5.13 -8.80 -11.04
C LYS A 158 -6.26 -9.46 -10.21
N PHE A 159 -5.94 -10.50 -9.42
CA PHE A 159 -6.93 -11.15 -8.57
C PHE A 159 -7.32 -10.29 -7.35
N VAL A 160 -6.36 -9.57 -6.78
CA VAL A 160 -6.60 -8.59 -5.71
C VAL A 160 -7.41 -7.41 -6.24
N ALA A 161 -7.05 -6.89 -7.42
CA ALA A 161 -7.79 -5.82 -8.08
C ALA A 161 -9.24 -6.24 -8.37
N GLU A 162 -9.45 -7.46 -8.88
CA GLU A 162 -10.78 -7.99 -9.15
C GLU A 162 -11.61 -8.24 -7.88
N ALA A 163 -10.97 -8.70 -6.79
CA ALA A 163 -11.63 -8.84 -5.50
C ALA A 163 -12.10 -7.47 -4.96
N LYS A 164 -11.26 -6.44 -5.07
CA LYS A 164 -11.64 -5.06 -4.71
C LYS A 164 -12.80 -4.57 -5.57
N ARG A 165 -12.73 -4.77 -6.89
CA ARG A 165 -13.80 -4.40 -7.82
C ARG A 165 -15.14 -5.07 -7.47
N THR A 166 -15.12 -6.36 -7.18
CA THR A 166 -16.32 -7.14 -6.82
C THR A 166 -16.95 -6.66 -5.51
N LEU A 167 -16.15 -6.17 -4.58
CA LEU A 167 -16.61 -5.71 -3.27
C LEU A 167 -16.90 -4.20 -3.22
N PHE A 168 -16.56 -3.45 -4.28
CA PHE A 168 -16.87 -2.03 -4.35
C PHE A 168 -18.38 -1.77 -4.19
N GLY A 169 -18.71 -0.79 -3.39
CA GLY A 169 -20.09 -0.50 -2.99
C GLY A 169 -20.50 -1.19 -1.67
N LYS A 170 -19.94 -2.36 -1.35
CA LYS A 170 -20.05 -2.96 -0.02
C LYS A 170 -18.96 -2.41 0.92
N VAL A 171 -17.78 -2.19 0.41
CA VAL A 171 -16.63 -1.57 1.05
C VAL A 171 -16.07 -0.50 0.12
N GLY A 172 -15.56 0.60 0.65
CA GLY A 172 -14.80 1.57 -0.13
C GLY A 172 -13.48 0.98 -0.62
N ILE A 173 -12.98 1.46 -1.74
CA ILE A 173 -11.64 1.12 -2.22
C ILE A 173 -10.90 2.37 -2.65
N ASP A 174 -9.58 2.30 -2.72
CA ASP A 174 -8.73 3.37 -3.26
C ASP A 174 -8.89 3.50 -4.77
N VAL A 175 -8.41 2.51 -5.52
CA VAL A 175 -8.45 2.49 -6.98
C VAL A 175 -8.43 1.04 -7.49
N PHE A 176 -8.90 0.81 -8.70
CA PHE A 176 -8.75 -0.48 -9.39
C PHE A 176 -7.33 -0.59 -9.96
N ALA A 177 -6.33 -0.65 -9.07
CA ALA A 177 -4.93 -0.75 -9.46
C ALA A 177 -4.59 -2.21 -9.83
N GLY A 178 -4.40 -2.43 -11.12
CA GLY A 178 -3.80 -3.65 -11.68
C GLY A 178 -2.37 -3.39 -12.15
N PRO A 179 -1.82 -4.28 -12.98
CA PRO A 179 -0.54 -4.07 -13.64
C PRO A 179 -0.53 -2.77 -14.44
N SER A 180 0.56 -2.03 -14.35
CA SER A 180 0.75 -0.76 -15.08
C SER A 180 1.76 -0.95 -16.19
N GLU A 181 1.53 -0.25 -17.28
CA GLU A 181 2.42 -0.19 -18.43
C GLU A 181 3.15 1.16 -18.41
N VAL A 182 4.34 1.22 -19.00
CA VAL A 182 5.07 2.47 -19.19
C VAL A 182 5.46 2.64 -20.65
N ALA A 183 5.31 3.85 -21.15
CA ALA A 183 5.81 4.25 -22.45
C ALA A 183 6.68 5.51 -22.29
N VAL A 184 7.91 5.46 -22.73
CA VAL A 184 8.83 6.59 -22.76
C VAL A 184 8.97 7.09 -24.19
N ILE A 185 8.77 8.38 -24.39
CA ILE A 185 9.02 9.07 -25.66
C ILE A 185 10.27 9.92 -25.45
N ALA A 186 11.33 9.66 -26.21
CA ALA A 186 12.60 10.35 -26.04
C ALA A 186 13.31 10.54 -27.39
N ASP A 187 14.02 11.62 -27.56
CA ASP A 187 14.86 11.91 -28.70
C ASP A 187 16.36 11.84 -28.35
N GLU A 188 17.23 12.36 -29.21
CA GLU A 188 18.68 12.34 -29.01
C GLU A 188 19.18 13.20 -27.84
N THR A 189 18.34 14.06 -27.27
CA THR A 189 18.69 14.92 -26.13
C THR A 189 18.51 14.22 -24.79
N ALA A 190 17.84 13.06 -24.80
CA ALA A 190 17.58 12.31 -23.55
C ALA A 190 18.83 11.52 -23.10
N ASP A 191 18.99 11.41 -21.78
CA ASP A 191 19.97 10.55 -21.18
C ASP A 191 19.51 9.08 -21.28
N ALA A 192 20.26 8.27 -22.01
CA ALA A 192 19.92 6.88 -22.27
C ALA A 192 19.93 6.01 -21.00
N GLU A 193 20.77 6.32 -20.01
CA GLU A 193 20.85 5.59 -18.75
C GLU A 193 19.60 5.84 -17.92
N VAL A 194 19.16 7.09 -17.83
CA VAL A 194 17.92 7.46 -17.13
C VAL A 194 16.71 6.81 -17.78
N VAL A 195 16.60 6.86 -19.10
CA VAL A 195 15.51 6.19 -19.85
C VAL A 195 15.48 4.69 -19.60
N ALA A 196 16.65 4.04 -19.61
CA ALA A 196 16.75 2.61 -19.35
C ALA A 196 16.35 2.25 -17.92
N ILE A 197 16.79 3.03 -16.93
CA ILE A 197 16.44 2.82 -15.51
C ILE A 197 14.94 2.97 -15.29
N ASP A 198 14.31 3.98 -15.87
CA ASP A 198 12.85 4.20 -15.76
C ASP A 198 12.05 3.03 -16.35
N LEU A 199 12.46 2.54 -17.52
CA LEU A 199 11.83 1.38 -18.14
C LEU A 199 12.03 0.10 -17.31
N VAL A 200 13.26 -0.18 -16.87
CA VAL A 200 13.59 -1.36 -16.07
C VAL A 200 12.85 -1.32 -14.74
N GLY A 201 12.78 -0.16 -14.08
CA GLY A 201 12.05 0.01 -12.82
C GLY A 201 10.58 -0.42 -12.94
N GLN A 202 9.91 -0.10 -14.06
CA GLN A 202 8.54 -0.56 -14.30
C GLN A 202 8.46 -2.05 -14.67
N LEU A 203 9.40 -2.53 -15.49
CA LEU A 203 9.43 -3.93 -15.92
C LEU A 203 9.68 -4.92 -14.76
N GLU A 204 10.33 -4.48 -13.69
CA GLU A 204 10.54 -5.28 -12.47
C GLU A 204 9.24 -5.67 -11.76
N HIS A 205 8.12 -4.96 -12.01
CA HIS A 205 6.80 -5.35 -11.48
C HIS A 205 6.30 -6.70 -12.00
N GLY A 206 6.78 -7.17 -13.16
CA GLY A 206 6.51 -8.50 -13.69
C GLY A 206 6.07 -8.53 -15.15
N HIS A 207 5.75 -9.73 -15.62
CA HIS A 207 5.43 -9.95 -17.05
C HIS A 207 4.15 -9.23 -17.53
N GLU A 208 3.30 -8.81 -16.63
CA GLU A 208 2.06 -8.09 -16.95
C GLU A 208 2.27 -6.55 -16.94
N SER A 209 3.51 -6.08 -16.84
CA SER A 209 3.89 -4.64 -16.81
C SER A 209 4.89 -4.33 -17.92
N PRO A 210 4.45 -4.33 -19.20
CA PRO A 210 5.36 -4.05 -20.30
C PRO A 210 5.81 -2.58 -20.33
N GLY A 211 7.01 -2.37 -20.88
CA GLY A 211 7.57 -1.06 -21.12
C GLY A 211 7.93 -0.87 -22.59
N TRP A 212 7.70 0.33 -23.11
CA TRP A 212 8.02 0.70 -24.48
C TRP A 212 8.87 1.95 -24.55
N LEU A 213 9.86 1.94 -25.45
CA LEU A 213 10.58 3.15 -25.85
C LEU A 213 10.18 3.53 -27.27
N PHE A 214 9.72 4.75 -27.43
CA PHE A 214 9.49 5.40 -28.71
C PHE A 214 10.56 6.47 -28.91
N THR A 215 11.45 6.28 -29.89
CA THR A 215 12.54 7.23 -30.15
C THR A 215 12.82 7.42 -31.62
N THR A 216 13.21 8.64 -31.99
CA THR A 216 13.75 8.98 -33.31
C THR A 216 15.26 8.74 -33.37
N SER A 217 15.92 8.54 -32.23
CA SER A 217 17.36 8.33 -32.12
C SER A 217 17.72 6.85 -32.12
N LYS A 218 18.30 6.38 -33.22
CA LYS A 218 18.83 5.01 -33.32
C LYS A 218 19.89 4.72 -32.25
N GLN A 219 20.68 5.73 -31.89
CA GLN A 219 21.73 5.60 -30.88
C GLN A 219 21.14 5.39 -29.49
N LEU A 220 20.05 6.08 -29.16
CA LEU A 220 19.33 5.92 -27.90
C LEU A 220 18.71 4.52 -27.78
N ALA A 221 18.13 4.01 -28.88
CA ALA A 221 17.51 2.70 -28.91
C ALA A 221 18.51 1.52 -28.81
N GLN A 222 19.80 1.74 -29.05
CA GLN A 222 20.85 0.72 -29.04
C GLN A 222 21.62 0.65 -27.71
N LYS A 223 21.44 1.62 -26.84
CA LYS A 223 22.00 1.66 -25.49
C LYS A 223 21.06 1.00 -24.47
#